data_3025fd4aef23da1cec958fdd4ac1cd39
#
_entry.id   3025fd4aef23da1cec958fdd4ac1cd39
#
_cell.length_a   1.000
_cell.length_b   1.000
_cell.length_c   1.000
_cell.angle_alpha   90.00
_cell.angle_beta   90.00
_cell.angle_gamma   90.00
#
_symmetry.space_group_name_H-M   'P 1'
#
loop_
_entity.id
_entity.type
_entity.pdbx_description
1 polymer ?
#
loop_
_entity_poly.entity_id
_entity_poly.type
_entity_poly.pdbx_seq_one_letter_code
_entity_poly.pdbx_strand_id
1 'polypeptide(L)'
;MSIVRYAFLSMFLILPLQAPLHSGQTRHAYFMQLPDNWEIKGELPTQAFLISLQGLANDGAPRLYFCYPKNWPYGYTKSLKEYYEKTYGFDFKELLRPEDALHTFRDHVKGYVVWDPAVRTSLTVAFTVAGLGRAVVVSPDQIPMAEHEGLRKVEDFRGKFQGQSDHEIYSWAFTQYWNRCSHEFLTYMGGVAGNSMQPGIADLGIYHRSFFTDLSCDPRDTLEYALADKIMAQMKPMTSFVLGWHSYAKDLEAMYITLISKHVLRQEGLNTWPNMSFTTQLPLTPGFKFKNHHNIVPGKTYVPEKKVYIACVQTDGLGLGAWLDPNRGTFAYTWETTDGNSLIHAPALFEYFYTTASPNDYFIGALSGPSYMYPRAIPAEYLPKVIAMDRDLMKSLDLRIYGIMERSHFGDRYVGNTNLPKGIVDAYYEGLPEAIGFIFGYGPGHTYDVRNHVPFLS
;
A
#
# COMPACT_ATOMS: atom_id res chain seq x y z
N MET A 1 48.86 9.25 4.90
CA MET A 1 47.50 9.80 4.75
C MET A 1 46.96 9.26 3.44
N SER A 2 46.17 8.20 3.54
CA SER A 2 45.58 7.56 2.34
C SER A 2 44.06 7.80 2.38
N ILE A 3 43.57 8.57 1.41
CA ILE A 3 42.17 8.92 1.27
C ILE A 3 41.47 7.74 0.60
N VAL A 4 40.68 6.99 1.39
CA VAL A 4 39.79 5.96 0.88
C VAL A 4 38.53 6.64 0.35
N ARG A 5 38.39 6.71 -0.97
CA ARG A 5 37.16 7.13 -1.64
C ARG A 5 36.16 5.99 -1.58
N TYR A 6 35.10 6.16 -0.79
CA TYR A 6 33.93 5.30 -0.87
C TYR A 6 33.15 5.63 -2.14
N ALA A 7 33.19 4.74 -3.09
CA ALA A 7 32.26 4.76 -4.22
C ALA A 7 30.90 4.25 -3.75
N PHE A 8 29.92 5.13 -3.66
CA PHE A 8 28.53 4.76 -3.47
C PHE A 8 28.03 4.09 -4.76
N LEU A 9 27.93 2.77 -4.72
CA LEU A 9 27.21 2.01 -5.74
C LEU A 9 25.72 2.21 -5.47
N SER A 10 25.11 3.11 -6.22
CA SER A 10 23.65 3.24 -6.31
C SER A 10 23.13 1.95 -6.94
N MET A 11 22.65 1.04 -6.11
CA MET A 11 22.01 -0.19 -6.55
C MET A 11 20.60 0.17 -7.05
N PHE A 12 20.53 0.67 -8.30
CA PHE A 12 19.29 0.67 -9.06
C PHE A 12 18.84 -0.79 -9.17
N LEU A 13 17.74 -1.14 -8.51
CA LEU A 13 17.04 -2.37 -8.83
C LEU A 13 16.71 -2.30 -10.33
N ILE A 14 17.40 -3.12 -11.11
CA ILE A 14 17.09 -3.33 -12.51
C ILE A 14 15.78 -4.12 -12.52
N LEU A 15 14.68 -3.39 -12.59
CA LEU A 15 13.42 -3.98 -13.08
C LEU A 15 13.74 -4.55 -14.47
N PRO A 16 13.24 -5.73 -14.83
CA PRO A 16 13.46 -6.25 -16.17
C PRO A 16 13.04 -5.19 -17.17
N LEU A 17 13.93 -4.81 -18.07
CA LEU A 17 13.65 -3.91 -19.18
C LEU A 17 12.43 -4.48 -19.93
N GLN A 18 11.25 -4.00 -19.62
CA GLN A 18 10.09 -4.23 -20.46
C GLN A 18 10.33 -3.47 -21.74
N ALA A 19 10.10 -4.12 -22.86
CA ALA A 19 10.25 -3.54 -24.18
C ALA A 19 9.55 -2.17 -24.26
N PRO A 20 10.12 -1.16 -24.93
CA PRO A 20 9.52 0.15 -25.01
C PRO A 20 8.12 0.05 -25.57
N LEU A 21 7.21 0.84 -24.99
CA LEU A 21 5.82 0.96 -25.42
C LEU A 21 5.80 1.30 -26.92
N HIS A 22 5.52 0.32 -27.77
CA HIS A 22 5.26 0.58 -29.18
C HIS A 22 3.88 1.26 -29.27
N SER A 23 3.86 2.52 -29.60
CA SER A 23 2.63 3.26 -29.95
C SER A 23 1.95 2.57 -31.14
N GLY A 24 0.85 1.85 -30.87
CA GLY A 24 0.04 1.25 -31.92
C GLY A 24 -0.43 -0.20 -31.70
N GLN A 25 0.08 -0.90 -30.69
CA GLN A 25 -0.37 -2.27 -30.43
C GLN A 25 -1.45 -2.26 -29.33
N THR A 26 -2.67 -2.71 -29.69
CA THR A 26 -3.76 -2.91 -28.71
C THR A 26 -3.35 -3.97 -27.71
N ARG A 27 -3.51 -3.69 -26.42
CA ARG A 27 -3.28 -4.59 -25.30
C ARG A 27 -4.60 -5.19 -24.86
N HIS A 28 -4.75 -6.50 -24.95
CA HIS A 28 -5.96 -7.15 -24.49
C HIS A 28 -5.85 -7.50 -23.01
N ALA A 29 -6.87 -7.15 -22.24
CA ALA A 29 -7.05 -7.52 -20.84
C ALA A 29 -8.51 -7.84 -20.55
N TYR A 30 -8.77 -8.37 -19.37
CA TYR A 30 -10.12 -8.67 -18.91
C TYR A 30 -10.44 -7.85 -17.67
N PHE A 31 -11.73 -7.55 -17.48
CA PHE A 31 -12.16 -6.94 -16.22
C PHE A 31 -13.42 -7.60 -15.69
N MET A 32 -13.66 -7.46 -14.39
CA MET A 32 -14.90 -7.82 -13.73
C MET A 32 -15.35 -6.70 -12.80
N GLN A 33 -16.68 -6.59 -12.62
CA GLN A 33 -17.26 -5.76 -11.58
C GLN A 33 -17.37 -6.58 -10.30
N LEU A 34 -16.77 -6.13 -9.20
CA LEU A 34 -16.91 -6.77 -7.90
C LEU A 34 -18.02 -6.15 -7.05
N PRO A 35 -18.72 -6.93 -6.21
CA PRO A 35 -19.69 -6.43 -5.27
C PRO A 35 -19.02 -5.75 -4.07
N ASP A 36 -19.79 -4.93 -3.34
CA ASP A 36 -19.35 -4.21 -2.14
C ASP A 36 -19.85 -4.92 -0.88
N ASN A 37 -19.42 -6.14 -0.67
CA ASN A 37 -19.70 -6.91 0.54
C ASN A 37 -18.51 -7.78 0.90
N TRP A 38 -17.90 -7.52 2.07
CA TRP A 38 -16.66 -8.12 2.53
C TRP A 38 -16.85 -9.13 3.66
N GLU A 39 -18.09 -9.55 3.92
CA GLU A 39 -18.41 -10.47 4.99
C GLU A 39 -18.20 -11.92 4.57
N ILE A 40 -17.81 -12.78 5.51
CA ILE A 40 -17.65 -14.23 5.31
C ILE A 40 -18.96 -14.87 4.82
N LYS A 41 -20.09 -14.43 5.36
CA LYS A 41 -21.44 -14.89 4.93
C LYS A 41 -22.00 -14.12 3.74
N GLY A 42 -21.23 -13.21 3.17
CA GLY A 42 -21.56 -12.42 2.00
C GLY A 42 -20.65 -12.80 0.83
N GLU A 43 -20.04 -11.77 0.20
CA GLU A 43 -19.26 -11.92 -1.03
C GLU A 43 -17.75 -12.16 -0.79
N LEU A 44 -17.28 -12.15 0.47
CA LEU A 44 -15.87 -12.39 0.76
C LEU A 44 -15.34 -13.69 0.15
N PRO A 45 -16.05 -14.84 0.17
CA PRO A 45 -15.57 -16.05 -0.50
C PRO A 45 -15.31 -15.84 -2.00
N THR A 46 -16.23 -15.19 -2.70
CA THR A 46 -16.08 -14.89 -4.14
C THR A 46 -14.93 -13.92 -4.39
N GLN A 47 -14.83 -12.88 -3.57
CA GLN A 47 -13.76 -11.89 -3.71
C GLN A 47 -12.38 -12.47 -3.39
N ALA A 48 -12.24 -13.29 -2.33
CA ALA A 48 -11.00 -13.96 -1.99
C ALA A 48 -10.52 -14.89 -3.12
N PHE A 49 -11.46 -15.63 -3.72
CA PHE A 49 -11.20 -16.45 -4.89
C PHE A 49 -10.70 -15.59 -6.07
N LEU A 50 -11.47 -14.57 -6.47
CA LEU A 50 -11.15 -13.74 -7.63
C LEU A 50 -9.83 -12.96 -7.45
N ILE A 51 -9.59 -12.39 -6.28
CA ILE A 51 -8.35 -11.65 -5.99
C ILE A 51 -7.15 -12.60 -5.96
N SER A 52 -7.32 -13.83 -5.46
CA SER A 52 -6.25 -14.84 -5.57
C SER A 52 -5.96 -15.24 -7.01
N LEU A 53 -7.00 -15.36 -7.83
CA LEU A 53 -6.85 -15.58 -9.27
C LEU A 53 -6.15 -14.40 -9.95
N GLN A 54 -6.49 -13.16 -9.58
CA GLN A 54 -5.89 -11.96 -10.16
C GLN A 54 -4.37 -11.92 -9.96
N GLY A 55 -3.90 -12.17 -8.72
CA GLY A 55 -2.47 -12.19 -8.43
C GLY A 55 -1.70 -13.22 -9.26
N LEU A 56 -2.34 -14.34 -9.59
CA LEU A 56 -1.76 -15.40 -10.43
C LEU A 56 -1.86 -15.08 -11.93
N ALA A 57 -3.01 -14.58 -12.39
CA ALA A 57 -3.25 -14.25 -13.79
C ALA A 57 -2.33 -13.11 -14.26
N ASN A 58 -2.03 -12.18 -13.38
CA ASN A 58 -1.17 -11.03 -13.67
C ASN A 58 0.34 -11.36 -13.62
N ASP A 59 0.74 -12.58 -13.28
CA ASP A 59 2.15 -12.98 -13.31
C ASP A 59 2.74 -12.83 -14.73
N GLY A 60 3.67 -11.89 -14.87
CA GLY A 60 4.40 -11.59 -16.11
C GLY A 60 3.68 -10.70 -17.14
N ALA A 61 2.40 -10.35 -16.97
CA ALA A 61 1.70 -9.36 -17.77
C ALA A 61 0.39 -8.91 -17.10
N PRO A 62 -0.07 -7.65 -17.30
CA PRO A 62 -1.34 -7.15 -16.78
C PRO A 62 -2.50 -7.71 -17.61
N ARG A 63 -3.29 -8.64 -17.02
CA ARG A 63 -4.34 -9.39 -17.74
C ARG A 63 -5.73 -9.27 -17.13
N LEU A 64 -5.84 -9.22 -15.79
CA LEU A 64 -7.11 -9.23 -15.07
C LEU A 64 -7.20 -8.03 -14.14
N TYR A 65 -8.25 -7.24 -14.30
CA TYR A 65 -8.52 -6.01 -13.57
C TYR A 65 -9.90 -6.06 -12.91
N PHE A 66 -10.07 -5.47 -11.72
CA PHE A 66 -11.36 -5.39 -11.05
C PHE A 66 -11.84 -3.95 -10.92
N CYS A 67 -13.11 -3.73 -11.26
CA CYS A 67 -13.83 -2.52 -10.94
C CYS A 67 -14.63 -2.72 -9.67
N TYR A 68 -14.50 -1.81 -8.72
CA TYR A 68 -15.25 -1.80 -7.48
C TYR A 68 -16.38 -0.76 -7.56
N PRO A 69 -17.45 -0.88 -6.75
CA PRO A 69 -18.50 0.12 -6.67
C PRO A 69 -17.94 1.50 -6.32
N LYS A 70 -18.72 2.56 -6.60
CA LYS A 70 -18.32 3.94 -6.28
C LYS A 70 -18.21 4.24 -4.78
N ASN A 71 -18.43 3.25 -3.95
CA ASN A 71 -18.27 3.39 -2.51
C ASN A 71 -16.79 3.56 -2.16
N TRP A 72 -16.55 4.37 -1.15
CA TRP A 72 -15.26 4.47 -0.54
C TRP A 72 -14.75 3.05 -0.17
N PRO A 73 -13.49 2.72 -0.40
CA PRO A 73 -12.39 3.56 -0.92
C PRO A 73 -12.04 3.31 -2.40
N TYR A 74 -12.67 2.37 -3.08
CA TYR A 74 -12.21 1.84 -4.37
C TYR A 74 -12.93 2.45 -5.61
N GLY A 75 -13.74 3.46 -5.41
CA GLY A 75 -14.56 4.03 -6.48
C GLY A 75 -13.80 4.52 -7.71
N TYR A 76 -12.52 4.88 -7.54
CA TYR A 76 -11.66 5.34 -8.64
C TYR A 76 -11.27 4.23 -9.63
N THR A 77 -11.46 2.96 -9.30
CA THR A 77 -10.99 1.84 -10.14
C THR A 77 -11.58 1.84 -11.54
N LYS A 78 -12.84 2.29 -11.69
CA LYS A 78 -13.47 2.43 -13.01
C LYS A 78 -12.81 3.53 -13.83
N SER A 79 -12.60 4.70 -13.27
CA SER A 79 -11.97 5.82 -13.99
C SER A 79 -10.51 5.56 -14.29
N LEU A 80 -9.82 4.82 -13.42
CA LEU A 80 -8.46 4.36 -13.68
C LEU A 80 -8.40 3.35 -14.84
N LYS A 81 -9.39 2.42 -14.93
CA LYS A 81 -9.52 1.52 -16.09
C LYS A 81 -9.71 2.30 -17.38
N GLU A 82 -10.62 3.27 -17.40
CA GLU A 82 -10.85 4.16 -18.55
C GLU A 82 -9.58 4.94 -18.94
N TYR A 83 -8.77 5.35 -17.95
CA TYR A 83 -7.48 5.96 -18.19
C TYR A 83 -6.48 4.99 -18.85
N TYR A 84 -6.45 3.74 -18.42
CA TYR A 84 -5.59 2.71 -19.03
C TYR A 84 -6.03 2.38 -20.47
N GLU A 85 -7.32 2.36 -20.75
CA GLU A 85 -7.82 2.21 -22.12
C GLU A 85 -7.32 3.34 -23.01
N LYS A 86 -7.50 4.57 -22.57
CA LYS A 86 -7.15 5.77 -23.35
C LYS A 86 -5.64 5.98 -23.47
N THR A 87 -4.89 5.77 -22.40
CA THR A 87 -3.48 6.19 -22.31
C THR A 87 -2.52 5.06 -22.63
N TYR A 88 -2.87 3.84 -22.23
CA TYR A 88 -2.02 2.65 -22.38
C TYR A 88 -2.47 1.71 -23.50
N GLY A 89 -3.59 2.05 -24.19
CA GLY A 89 -4.12 1.27 -25.32
C GLY A 89 -4.70 -0.09 -24.93
N PHE A 90 -5.23 -0.21 -23.71
CA PHE A 90 -5.92 -1.42 -23.31
C PHE A 90 -7.29 -1.53 -23.97
N ASP A 91 -7.62 -2.76 -24.39
CA ASP A 91 -8.96 -3.20 -24.78
C ASP A 91 -9.42 -4.22 -23.75
N PHE A 92 -10.35 -3.82 -22.88
CA PHE A 92 -10.84 -4.65 -21.80
C PHE A 92 -12.11 -5.39 -22.17
N LYS A 93 -12.07 -6.71 -22.12
CA LYS A 93 -13.24 -7.57 -22.25
C LYS A 93 -13.82 -7.88 -20.88
N GLU A 94 -15.14 -7.70 -20.71
CA GLU A 94 -15.82 -8.03 -19.46
C GLU A 94 -15.98 -9.52 -19.26
N LEU A 95 -15.72 -10.00 -18.05
CA LEU A 95 -16.07 -11.32 -17.56
C LEU A 95 -17.21 -11.16 -16.54
N LEU A 96 -18.27 -11.93 -16.68
CA LEU A 96 -19.49 -11.75 -15.90
C LEU A 96 -19.56 -12.68 -14.67
N ARG A 97 -18.88 -13.82 -14.71
CA ARG A 97 -18.97 -14.83 -13.68
C ARG A 97 -17.57 -15.29 -13.22
N PRO A 98 -17.44 -15.68 -11.94
CA PRO A 98 -16.18 -16.23 -11.43
C PRO A 98 -15.67 -17.46 -12.21
N GLU A 99 -16.58 -18.32 -12.68
CA GLU A 99 -16.24 -19.48 -13.48
C GLU A 99 -15.60 -19.09 -14.81
N ASP A 100 -16.12 -18.05 -15.48
CA ASP A 100 -15.57 -17.55 -16.74
C ASP A 100 -14.14 -17.00 -16.54
N ALA A 101 -13.89 -16.37 -15.39
CA ALA A 101 -12.55 -15.91 -15.05
C ALA A 101 -11.59 -17.07 -14.80
N LEU A 102 -12.02 -18.08 -14.03
CA LEU A 102 -11.20 -19.27 -13.80
C LEU A 102 -10.87 -19.99 -15.10
N HIS A 103 -11.86 -20.22 -15.94
CA HIS A 103 -11.70 -20.84 -17.25
C HIS A 103 -10.70 -20.04 -18.12
N THR A 104 -10.86 -18.72 -18.19
CA THR A 104 -10.00 -17.85 -18.99
C THR A 104 -8.54 -17.89 -18.54
N PHE A 105 -8.30 -17.97 -17.22
CA PHE A 105 -6.96 -17.94 -16.65
C PHE A 105 -6.50 -19.31 -16.11
N ARG A 106 -7.12 -20.39 -16.55
CA ARG A 106 -6.86 -21.74 -16.07
C ARG A 106 -5.38 -22.12 -16.10
N ASP A 107 -4.67 -21.73 -17.14
CA ASP A 107 -3.25 -22.07 -17.34
C ASP A 107 -2.30 -21.35 -16.36
N HIS A 108 -2.77 -20.29 -15.71
CA HIS A 108 -2.02 -19.58 -14.68
C HIS A 108 -2.13 -20.23 -13.30
N VAL A 109 -3.06 -21.17 -13.12
CA VAL A 109 -3.42 -21.78 -11.84
C VAL A 109 -3.03 -23.27 -11.83
N LYS A 110 -2.32 -23.70 -10.78
CA LYS A 110 -1.93 -25.12 -10.64
C LYS A 110 -2.87 -25.93 -9.74
N GLY A 111 -3.61 -25.25 -8.85
CA GLY A 111 -4.48 -25.92 -7.90
C GLY A 111 -5.36 -24.97 -7.11
N TYR A 112 -5.94 -25.47 -6.04
CA TYR A 112 -6.76 -24.70 -5.12
C TYR A 112 -6.45 -25.01 -3.66
N VAL A 113 -6.67 -24.03 -2.79
CA VAL A 113 -6.56 -24.12 -1.33
C VAL A 113 -7.91 -23.88 -0.72
N VAL A 114 -8.36 -24.80 0.13
CA VAL A 114 -9.66 -24.66 0.82
C VAL A 114 -9.43 -24.01 2.19
N TRP A 115 -10.10 -22.90 2.44
CA TRP A 115 -10.13 -22.26 3.76
C TRP A 115 -11.38 -22.68 4.55
N ASP A 116 -11.37 -22.47 5.87
CA ASP A 116 -12.47 -22.80 6.76
C ASP A 116 -13.26 -21.54 7.15
N PRO A 117 -14.51 -21.36 6.69
CA PRO A 117 -15.34 -20.21 7.07
C PRO A 117 -15.61 -20.08 8.58
N ALA A 118 -15.43 -21.15 9.34
CA ALA A 118 -15.54 -21.11 10.80
C ALA A 118 -14.31 -20.52 11.49
N VAL A 119 -13.18 -20.44 10.78
CA VAL A 119 -11.90 -19.92 11.28
C VAL A 119 -11.33 -18.91 10.28
N ARG A 120 -11.67 -17.62 10.45
CA ARG A 120 -11.27 -16.53 9.52
C ARG A 120 -9.76 -16.52 9.23
N THR A 121 -8.94 -16.77 10.23
CA THR A 121 -7.48 -16.80 10.11
C THR A 121 -6.98 -17.83 9.10
N SER A 122 -7.74 -18.90 8.87
CA SER A 122 -7.44 -19.90 7.84
C SER A 122 -7.44 -19.30 6.42
N LEU A 123 -8.27 -18.27 6.17
CA LEU A 123 -8.30 -17.54 4.89
C LEU A 123 -6.98 -16.78 4.67
N THR A 124 -6.48 -16.11 5.69
CA THR A 124 -5.20 -15.38 5.62
C THR A 124 -4.04 -16.36 5.33
N VAL A 125 -4.01 -17.51 6.00
CA VAL A 125 -3.02 -18.57 5.72
C VAL A 125 -3.19 -19.13 4.30
N ALA A 126 -4.44 -19.27 3.83
CA ALA A 126 -4.73 -19.75 2.47
C ALA A 126 -4.14 -18.84 1.39
N PHE A 127 -4.12 -17.52 1.59
CA PHE A 127 -3.45 -16.59 0.67
C PHE A 127 -1.92 -16.82 0.61
N THR A 128 -1.28 -17.12 1.74
CA THR A 128 0.16 -17.51 1.74
C THR A 128 0.39 -18.74 0.87
N VAL A 129 -0.42 -19.78 1.07
CA VAL A 129 -0.30 -21.04 0.30
C VAL A 129 -0.64 -20.83 -1.18
N ALA A 130 -1.61 -19.95 -1.46
CA ALA A 130 -2.02 -19.60 -2.82
C ALA A 130 -0.84 -19.02 -3.63
N GLY A 131 -0.13 -18.05 -3.07
CA GLY A 131 1.06 -17.47 -3.71
C GLY A 131 2.17 -18.50 -3.94
N LEU A 132 2.45 -19.34 -2.94
CA LEU A 132 3.51 -20.36 -3.00
C LEU A 132 3.17 -21.51 -3.96
N GLY A 133 1.91 -21.93 -3.98
CA GLY A 133 1.42 -23.08 -4.75
C GLY A 133 0.88 -22.75 -6.14
N ARG A 134 0.81 -21.46 -6.52
CA ARG A 134 0.06 -20.97 -7.69
C ARG A 134 -1.37 -21.50 -7.67
N ALA A 135 -2.04 -21.36 -6.53
CA ALA A 135 -3.36 -21.90 -6.28
C ALA A 135 -4.39 -20.77 -6.03
N VAL A 136 -5.63 -20.98 -6.41
CA VAL A 136 -6.74 -20.10 -6.03
C VAL A 136 -7.25 -20.47 -4.66
N VAL A 137 -7.68 -19.46 -3.90
CA VAL A 137 -8.31 -19.63 -2.58
C VAL A 137 -9.80 -19.90 -2.80
N VAL A 138 -10.33 -20.98 -2.25
CA VAL A 138 -11.73 -21.36 -2.40
C VAL A 138 -12.39 -21.64 -1.05
N SER A 139 -13.66 -21.27 -0.92
CA SER A 139 -14.54 -21.76 0.14
C SER A 139 -14.97 -23.20 -0.15
N PRO A 140 -15.55 -23.95 0.82
CA PRO A 140 -16.07 -25.28 0.60
C PRO A 140 -17.05 -25.36 -0.58
N ASP A 141 -17.90 -24.35 -0.74
CA ASP A 141 -18.94 -24.31 -1.79
C ASP A 141 -18.35 -24.08 -3.21
N GLN A 142 -17.13 -23.59 -3.30
CA GLN A 142 -16.42 -23.32 -4.55
C GLN A 142 -15.56 -24.49 -5.03
N ILE A 143 -15.41 -25.55 -4.24
CA ILE A 143 -14.63 -26.75 -4.61
C ILE A 143 -15.11 -27.35 -5.93
N PRO A 144 -16.44 -27.55 -6.17
CA PRO A 144 -16.90 -28.13 -7.43
C PRO A 144 -16.49 -27.32 -8.68
N MET A 145 -16.48 -26.00 -8.58
CA MET A 145 -16.01 -25.09 -9.65
C MET A 145 -14.52 -25.34 -9.96
N ALA A 146 -13.70 -25.41 -8.92
CA ALA A 146 -12.26 -25.62 -9.09
C ALA A 146 -11.95 -27.02 -9.67
N GLU A 147 -12.65 -28.06 -9.21
CA GLU A 147 -12.48 -29.43 -9.71
C GLU A 147 -13.01 -29.61 -11.13
N HIS A 148 -14.08 -28.90 -11.52
CA HIS A 148 -14.58 -28.88 -12.89
C HIS A 148 -13.53 -28.38 -13.89
N GLU A 149 -12.73 -27.39 -13.51
CA GLU A 149 -11.59 -26.90 -14.29
C GLU A 149 -10.34 -27.79 -14.16
N GLY A 150 -10.46 -28.98 -13.54
CA GLY A 150 -9.37 -29.93 -13.40
C GLY A 150 -8.25 -29.47 -12.45
N LEU A 151 -8.54 -28.54 -11.53
CA LEU A 151 -7.59 -28.12 -10.51
C LEU A 151 -7.42 -29.19 -9.44
N ARG A 152 -6.20 -29.33 -8.91
CA ARG A 152 -5.90 -30.25 -7.81
C ARG A 152 -5.88 -29.48 -6.48
N LYS A 153 -6.35 -30.14 -5.42
CA LYS A 153 -6.27 -29.61 -4.07
C LYS A 153 -4.80 -29.55 -3.61
N VAL A 154 -4.34 -28.38 -3.23
CA VAL A 154 -3.00 -28.12 -2.68
C VAL A 154 -2.99 -28.28 -1.17
N GLU A 155 -4.01 -27.71 -0.51
CA GLU A 155 -4.17 -27.75 0.95
C GLU A 155 -5.65 -27.64 1.31
N ASP A 156 -6.02 -28.14 2.48
CA ASP A 156 -7.39 -28.09 3.00
C ASP A 156 -7.36 -27.75 4.50
N PHE A 157 -7.84 -26.57 4.84
CA PHE A 157 -7.82 -26.09 6.22
C PHE A 157 -9.13 -26.34 6.98
N ARG A 158 -10.11 -26.97 6.40
CA ARG A 158 -11.38 -27.28 7.07
C ARG A 158 -11.13 -28.14 8.31
N GLY A 159 -11.61 -27.66 9.47
CA GLY A 159 -11.44 -28.34 10.75
C GLY A 159 -10.04 -28.35 11.34
N LYS A 160 -9.02 -27.89 10.60
CA LYS A 160 -7.61 -27.99 11.01
C LYS A 160 -7.26 -27.07 12.18
N PHE A 161 -7.85 -25.89 12.24
CA PHE A 161 -7.51 -24.85 13.21
C PHE A 161 -8.61 -24.58 14.23
N GLN A 162 -9.59 -25.46 14.34
CA GLN A 162 -10.68 -25.29 15.31
C GLN A 162 -10.16 -25.24 16.75
N GLY A 163 -10.58 -24.21 17.48
CA GLY A 163 -10.18 -24.00 18.89
C GLY A 163 -8.76 -23.46 19.09
N GLN A 164 -8.00 -23.23 18.03
CA GLN A 164 -6.68 -22.60 18.10
C GLN A 164 -6.80 -21.08 18.08
N SER A 165 -5.91 -20.41 18.80
CA SER A 165 -5.73 -18.96 18.74
C SER A 165 -5.04 -18.53 17.44
N ASP A 166 -5.19 -17.26 17.07
CA ASP A 166 -4.49 -16.69 15.90
C ASP A 166 -2.97 -16.83 16.03
N HIS A 167 -2.42 -16.62 17.24
CA HIS A 167 -0.99 -16.85 17.49
C HIS A 167 -0.56 -18.29 17.18
N GLU A 168 -1.32 -19.29 17.59
CA GLU A 168 -1.00 -20.70 17.32
C GLU A 168 -1.05 -21.00 15.82
N ILE A 169 -2.07 -20.51 15.14
CA ILE A 169 -2.24 -20.69 13.69
C ILE A 169 -1.09 -20.03 12.92
N TYR A 170 -0.76 -18.77 13.23
CA TYR A 170 0.34 -18.07 12.55
C TYR A 170 1.71 -18.61 12.91
N SER A 171 1.92 -19.08 14.14
CA SER A 171 3.16 -19.77 14.53
C SER A 171 3.38 -21.06 13.73
N TRP A 172 2.30 -21.82 13.54
CA TRP A 172 2.33 -22.99 12.66
C TRP A 172 2.61 -22.58 11.21
N ALA A 173 1.87 -21.60 10.67
CA ALA A 173 2.06 -21.13 9.30
C ALA A 173 3.47 -20.58 9.05
N PHE A 174 4.01 -19.80 10.00
CA PHE A 174 5.38 -19.31 9.96
C PHE A 174 6.40 -20.46 9.86
N THR A 175 6.25 -21.48 10.68
CA THR A 175 7.14 -22.65 10.66
C THR A 175 7.08 -23.40 9.34
N GLN A 176 5.87 -23.50 8.73
CA GLN A 176 5.67 -24.27 7.49
C GLN A 176 6.08 -23.52 6.24
N TYR A 177 5.87 -22.19 6.20
CA TYR A 177 5.86 -21.47 4.93
C TYR A 177 6.85 -20.31 4.83
N TRP A 178 7.26 -19.69 5.94
CA TRP A 178 8.09 -18.48 5.93
C TRP A 178 9.34 -18.59 5.06
N ASN A 179 10.10 -19.66 5.19
CA ASN A 179 11.33 -19.87 4.42
C ASN A 179 11.12 -20.00 2.90
N ARG A 180 9.87 -20.15 2.46
CA ARG A 180 9.50 -20.25 1.06
C ARG A 180 8.86 -18.96 0.53
N CYS A 181 8.47 -18.07 1.44
CA CYS A 181 7.92 -16.77 1.11
C CYS A 181 9.00 -15.79 0.66
N SER A 182 8.57 -14.73 -0.01
CA SER A 182 9.42 -13.57 -0.21
C SER A 182 9.67 -12.89 1.13
N HIS A 183 10.93 -12.60 1.45
CA HIS A 183 11.29 -11.80 2.62
C HIS A 183 11.33 -10.29 2.30
N GLU A 184 10.96 -9.92 1.08
CA GLU A 184 10.84 -8.51 0.67
C GLU A 184 9.42 -7.98 0.87
N PHE A 185 8.42 -8.87 0.97
CA PHE A 185 7.02 -8.52 1.12
C PHE A 185 6.35 -9.30 2.25
N LEU A 186 5.70 -8.58 3.14
CA LEU A 186 4.79 -9.09 4.17
C LEU A 186 3.41 -8.50 3.93
N THR A 187 2.33 -9.27 4.01
CA THR A 187 0.97 -8.76 3.77
C THR A 187 0.13 -8.84 5.03
N TYR A 188 -0.32 -7.68 5.50
CA TYR A 188 -1.25 -7.56 6.61
C TYR A 188 -2.69 -7.49 6.11
N MET A 189 -3.50 -8.47 6.50
CA MET A 189 -4.89 -8.63 6.07
C MET A 189 -5.89 -8.17 7.14
N GLY A 190 -5.54 -7.11 7.84
CA GLY A 190 -6.43 -6.47 8.80
C GLY A 190 -7.48 -5.55 8.13
N GLY A 191 -7.64 -4.37 8.69
CA GLY A 191 -8.46 -3.31 8.11
C GLY A 191 -9.95 -3.39 8.47
N VAL A 192 -10.51 -4.57 8.69
CA VAL A 192 -11.90 -4.76 9.11
C VAL A 192 -11.99 -5.73 10.27
N ALA A 193 -12.87 -5.44 11.22
CA ALA A 193 -13.07 -6.24 12.43
C ALA A 193 -14.04 -7.40 12.21
N GLY A 194 -13.95 -8.42 13.06
CA GLY A 194 -14.91 -9.51 13.14
C GLY A 194 -14.87 -10.47 11.95
N ASN A 195 -16.03 -10.69 11.33
CA ASN A 195 -16.23 -11.67 10.27
C ASN A 195 -16.05 -11.10 8.87
N SER A 196 -15.38 -9.96 8.73
CA SER A 196 -15.12 -9.36 7.45
C SER A 196 -13.61 -9.17 7.21
N MET A 197 -13.23 -9.01 5.96
CA MET A 197 -11.87 -8.77 5.52
C MET A 197 -11.90 -8.05 4.17
N GLN A 198 -11.05 -7.06 3.99
CA GLN A 198 -10.88 -6.40 2.69
C GLN A 198 -9.63 -6.95 1.99
N PRO A 199 -9.77 -7.86 1.04
CA PRO A 199 -8.62 -8.53 0.42
C PRO A 199 -8.00 -7.76 -0.75
N GLY A 200 -8.35 -6.50 -0.97
CA GLY A 200 -7.96 -5.74 -2.16
C GLY A 200 -6.46 -5.78 -2.50
N ILE A 201 -5.58 -5.70 -1.48
CA ILE A 201 -4.13 -5.75 -1.65
C ILE A 201 -3.57 -7.18 -1.79
N ALA A 202 -4.38 -8.20 -1.57
CA ALA A 202 -3.91 -9.59 -1.57
C ALA A 202 -3.43 -10.05 -2.95
N ASP A 203 -3.91 -9.45 -4.04
CA ASP A 203 -3.42 -9.73 -5.39
C ASP A 203 -1.92 -9.48 -5.51
N LEU A 204 -1.42 -8.37 -4.96
CA LEU A 204 0.00 -8.04 -4.96
C LEU A 204 0.79 -8.97 -4.03
N GLY A 205 0.24 -9.28 -2.85
CA GLY A 205 0.86 -10.21 -1.91
C GLY A 205 1.03 -11.62 -2.53
N ILE A 206 0.03 -12.12 -3.25
CA ILE A 206 0.08 -13.40 -3.97
C ILE A 206 1.09 -13.35 -5.11
N TYR A 207 1.08 -12.28 -5.90
CA TYR A 207 2.03 -12.04 -6.99
C TYR A 207 3.48 -12.13 -6.50
N HIS A 208 3.78 -11.55 -5.33
CA HIS A 208 5.11 -11.56 -4.72
C HIS A 208 5.38 -12.76 -3.81
N ARG A 209 4.43 -13.70 -3.64
CA ARG A 209 4.56 -14.86 -2.74
C ARG A 209 4.85 -14.44 -1.30
N SER A 210 4.14 -13.43 -0.84
CA SER A 210 4.30 -12.86 0.49
C SER A 210 3.77 -13.83 1.56
N PHE A 211 4.25 -13.67 2.79
CA PHE A 211 3.60 -14.24 3.97
C PHE A 211 2.44 -13.33 4.36
N PHE A 212 1.27 -13.91 4.63
CA PHE A 212 0.07 -13.19 5.00
C PHE A 212 -0.23 -13.35 6.49
N THR A 213 -0.62 -12.27 7.15
CA THR A 213 -0.92 -12.24 8.58
C THR A 213 -1.90 -11.12 8.92
N ASP A 214 -2.50 -11.18 10.12
CA ASP A 214 -3.14 -10.06 10.81
C ASP A 214 -2.76 -10.08 12.31
N LEU A 215 -1.54 -10.51 12.62
CA LEU A 215 -0.98 -10.51 13.97
C LEU A 215 -1.08 -9.13 14.62
N SER A 216 -1.43 -9.12 15.90
CA SER A 216 -1.45 -7.90 16.70
C SER A 216 -0.06 -7.27 16.80
N CYS A 217 0.01 -5.96 16.59
CA CYS A 217 1.17 -5.13 16.87
C CYS A 217 1.08 -4.42 18.23
N ASP A 218 0.10 -4.80 19.06
CA ASP A 218 -0.03 -4.32 20.43
C ASP A 218 0.98 -5.03 21.36
N PRO A 219 1.94 -4.33 21.97
CA PRO A 219 2.90 -4.96 22.90
C PRO A 219 2.25 -5.60 24.13
N ARG A 220 0.98 -5.32 24.42
CA ARG A 220 0.22 -5.99 25.49
C ARG A 220 -0.22 -7.39 25.08
N ASP A 221 -0.44 -7.65 23.82
CA ASP A 221 -0.58 -9.01 23.27
C ASP A 221 0.82 -9.58 23.01
N THR A 222 1.45 -10.04 24.09
CA THR A 222 2.86 -10.42 24.06
C THR A 222 3.20 -11.54 23.08
N LEU A 223 2.26 -12.44 22.81
CA LEU A 223 2.49 -13.59 21.95
C LEU A 223 2.40 -13.20 20.47
N GLU A 224 1.34 -12.53 20.05
CA GLU A 224 1.19 -12.08 18.67
C GLU A 224 2.24 -11.02 18.32
N TYR A 225 2.47 -10.05 19.23
CA TYR A 225 3.50 -9.02 19.04
C TYR A 225 4.90 -9.61 18.86
N ALA A 226 5.29 -10.58 19.71
CA ALA A 226 6.60 -11.20 19.60
C ALA A 226 6.78 -11.95 18.26
N LEU A 227 5.73 -12.57 17.74
CA LEU A 227 5.78 -13.22 16.44
C LEU A 227 5.83 -12.20 15.30
N ALA A 228 5.04 -11.12 15.35
CA ALA A 228 5.08 -10.03 14.38
C ALA A 228 6.47 -9.37 14.33
N ASP A 229 7.02 -9.02 15.48
CA ASP A 229 8.37 -8.45 15.64
C ASP A 229 9.45 -9.39 15.07
N LYS A 230 9.35 -10.70 15.37
CA LYS A 230 10.26 -11.72 14.83
C LYS A 230 10.20 -11.85 13.32
N ILE A 231 9.02 -11.76 12.72
CA ILE A 231 8.83 -11.81 11.26
C ILE A 231 9.48 -10.57 10.63
N MET A 232 9.14 -9.38 11.12
CA MET A 232 9.64 -8.10 10.59
C MET A 232 11.16 -7.96 10.75
N ALA A 233 11.73 -8.48 11.84
CA ALA A 233 13.18 -8.49 12.08
C ALA A 233 13.97 -9.34 11.06
N GLN A 234 13.33 -10.23 10.33
CA GLN A 234 13.95 -11.04 9.26
C GLN A 234 13.84 -10.39 7.88
N MET A 235 13.16 -9.27 7.79
CA MET A 235 13.04 -8.49 6.56
C MET A 235 14.17 -7.46 6.46
N LYS A 236 14.46 -7.02 5.25
CA LYS A 236 15.58 -6.10 5.01
C LYS A 236 15.13 -4.64 5.21
N PRO A 237 15.74 -3.89 6.15
CA PRO A 237 15.41 -2.49 6.37
C PRO A 237 15.48 -1.65 5.09
N MET A 238 14.64 -0.64 4.96
CA MET A 238 14.53 0.33 3.86
C MET A 238 14.08 -0.23 2.50
N THR A 239 14.20 -1.53 2.27
CA THR A 239 13.93 -2.14 0.95
C THR A 239 12.77 -3.11 0.96
N SER A 240 12.34 -3.60 2.13
CA SER A 240 11.19 -4.50 2.23
C SER A 240 9.90 -3.75 2.55
N PHE A 241 8.78 -4.34 2.14
CA PHE A 241 7.46 -3.74 2.19
C PHE A 241 6.51 -4.54 3.09
N VAL A 242 5.68 -3.81 3.84
CA VAL A 242 4.51 -4.34 4.52
C VAL A 242 3.28 -3.84 3.78
N LEU A 243 2.59 -4.74 3.10
CA LEU A 243 1.38 -4.46 2.33
C LEU A 243 0.16 -4.52 3.23
N GLY A 244 -0.85 -3.70 2.95
CA GLY A 244 -2.12 -3.74 3.65
C GLY A 244 -2.14 -2.93 4.95
N TRP A 245 -2.98 -3.36 5.90
CA TRP A 245 -3.27 -2.57 7.10
C TRP A 245 -3.47 -3.44 8.33
N HIS A 246 -3.32 -2.84 9.50
CA HIS A 246 -3.48 -3.49 10.80
C HIS A 246 -4.91 -3.99 11.06
N SER A 247 -5.10 -4.82 12.06
CA SER A 247 -6.41 -5.32 12.45
C SER A 247 -7.06 -4.42 13.51
N TYR A 248 -8.11 -3.69 13.14
CA TYR A 248 -8.87 -2.84 14.07
C TYR A 248 -9.44 -3.60 15.28
N ALA A 249 -9.57 -4.93 15.18
CA ALA A 249 -10.03 -5.76 16.29
C ALA A 249 -8.94 -6.08 17.31
N LYS A 250 -7.66 -5.91 16.95
CA LYS A 250 -6.51 -6.39 17.73
C LYS A 250 -5.63 -5.27 18.27
N ASP A 251 -5.43 -4.22 17.45
CA ASP A 251 -4.48 -3.16 17.78
C ASP A 251 -4.91 -1.79 17.21
N LEU A 252 -4.06 -0.82 17.41
CA LEU A 252 -4.23 0.52 16.87
C LEU A 252 -3.19 0.78 15.78
N GLU A 253 -3.53 1.64 14.84
CA GLU A 253 -2.63 2.17 13.84
C GLU A 253 -1.29 2.61 14.42
N ALA A 254 -1.33 3.33 15.57
CA ALA A 254 -0.13 3.82 16.23
C ALA A 254 0.85 2.70 16.62
N MET A 255 0.35 1.53 17.02
CA MET A 255 1.15 0.37 17.38
C MET A 255 1.75 -0.30 16.13
N TYR A 256 0.94 -0.48 15.11
CA TYR A 256 1.31 -1.07 13.84
C TYR A 256 2.41 -0.25 13.13
N ILE A 257 2.18 1.04 12.94
CA ILE A 257 3.17 1.92 12.29
C ILE A 257 4.45 2.07 13.15
N THR A 258 4.34 2.06 14.49
CA THR A 258 5.51 2.04 15.37
C THR A 258 6.37 0.80 15.13
N LEU A 259 5.76 -0.38 15.04
CA LEU A 259 6.49 -1.63 14.82
C LEU A 259 7.16 -1.66 13.43
N ILE A 260 6.45 -1.26 12.39
CA ILE A 260 7.00 -1.15 11.03
C ILE A 260 8.18 -0.16 11.00
N SER A 261 8.01 1.01 11.62
CA SER A 261 9.04 2.05 11.66
C SER A 261 10.29 1.60 12.44
N LYS A 262 10.11 0.84 13.54
CA LYS A 262 11.21 0.22 14.30
C LYS A 262 12.11 -0.65 13.41
N HIS A 263 11.52 -1.38 12.48
CA HIS A 263 12.26 -2.23 11.53
C HIS A 263 12.62 -1.52 10.23
N VAL A 264 12.27 -0.24 10.10
CA VAL A 264 12.49 0.59 8.90
C VAL A 264 11.94 -0.08 7.65
N LEU A 265 10.76 -0.71 7.76
CA LEU A 265 10.03 -1.31 6.65
C LEU A 265 9.11 -0.26 6.03
N ARG A 266 8.81 -0.44 4.77
CA ARG A 266 7.98 0.48 4.00
C ARG A 266 6.55 -0.02 3.98
N GLN A 267 5.65 0.69 4.65
CA GLN A 267 4.23 0.38 4.57
C GLN A 267 3.69 0.81 3.19
N GLU A 268 3.00 -0.07 2.51
CA GLU A 268 2.44 0.18 1.18
C GLU A 268 0.99 -0.26 1.10
N GLY A 269 0.20 0.61 0.51
CA GLY A 269 -1.16 0.29 0.14
C GLY A 269 -1.99 -0.15 1.31
N LEU A 270 -2.58 0.80 1.97
CA LEU A 270 -3.79 0.53 2.74
C LEU A 270 -4.60 -0.53 2.00
N ASN A 271 -5.56 -1.16 2.62
CA ASN A 271 -6.52 -2.04 1.92
C ASN A 271 -7.16 -1.40 0.67
N THR A 272 -6.88 -0.13 0.45
CA THR A 272 -7.44 0.78 -0.55
C THR A 272 -6.73 0.76 -1.91
N TRP A 273 -5.73 -0.07 -2.10
CA TRP A 273 -4.98 -0.19 -3.36
C TRP A 273 -5.26 -1.52 -4.08
N PRO A 274 -6.44 -1.71 -4.66
CA PRO A 274 -6.74 -2.90 -5.45
C PRO A 274 -6.05 -2.87 -6.80
N ASN A 275 -5.96 -4.03 -7.44
CA ASN A 275 -5.36 -4.21 -8.77
C ASN A 275 -3.86 -3.93 -8.83
N MET A 276 -3.15 -4.02 -7.73
CA MET A 276 -1.72 -3.69 -7.72
C MET A 276 -0.90 -4.68 -8.53
N SER A 277 -1.26 -5.96 -8.59
CA SER A 277 -0.60 -6.93 -9.48
C SER A 277 -0.73 -6.60 -10.96
N PHE A 278 -1.76 -5.84 -11.35
CA PHE A 278 -1.94 -5.31 -12.71
C PHE A 278 -1.15 -4.01 -12.88
N THR A 279 -1.37 -3.06 -12.00
CA THR A 279 -0.88 -1.67 -12.11
C THR A 279 0.65 -1.58 -12.00
N THR A 280 1.29 -2.41 -11.17
CA THR A 280 2.75 -2.45 -11.00
C THR A 280 3.51 -2.82 -12.28
N GLN A 281 2.84 -3.34 -13.28
CA GLN A 281 3.43 -3.70 -14.57
C GLN A 281 3.32 -2.58 -15.62
N LEU A 282 2.75 -1.44 -15.26
CA LEU A 282 2.56 -0.30 -16.16
C LEU A 282 3.60 0.78 -15.87
N PRO A 283 4.60 0.96 -16.73
CA PRO A 283 5.57 2.05 -16.60
C PRO A 283 4.90 3.40 -16.91
N LEU A 284 5.54 4.50 -16.55
CA LEU A 284 5.13 5.83 -17.01
C LEU A 284 5.08 5.88 -18.55
N THR A 285 4.15 6.67 -19.07
CA THR A 285 4.11 6.94 -20.50
C THR A 285 5.39 7.65 -20.95
N PRO A 286 5.87 7.39 -22.18
CA PRO A 286 7.11 7.99 -22.67
C PRO A 286 7.07 9.52 -22.61
N GLY A 287 8.06 10.09 -21.92
CA GLY A 287 8.19 11.54 -21.77
C GLY A 287 7.34 12.18 -20.69
N PHE A 288 6.52 11.40 -19.98
CA PHE A 288 5.74 11.92 -18.85
C PHE A 288 6.69 12.47 -17.76
N LYS A 289 6.30 13.61 -17.20
CA LYS A 289 6.97 14.23 -16.06
C LYS A 289 5.91 14.68 -15.06
N PHE A 290 6.11 14.34 -13.81
CA PHE A 290 5.28 14.85 -12.75
C PHE A 290 5.45 16.37 -12.65
N LYS A 291 4.34 17.08 -12.65
CA LYS A 291 4.30 18.53 -12.51
C LYS A 291 3.16 18.90 -11.59
N ASN A 292 3.52 19.41 -10.44
CA ASN A 292 2.56 19.88 -9.45
C ASN A 292 2.12 21.33 -9.78
N HIS A 293 0.95 21.70 -9.34
CA HIS A 293 0.55 23.10 -9.32
C HIS A 293 1.20 23.79 -8.12
N HIS A 294 1.89 24.91 -8.38
CA HIS A 294 2.48 25.73 -7.34
C HIS A 294 1.85 27.10 -7.36
N ASN A 295 1.25 27.50 -6.24
CA ASN A 295 0.67 28.83 -6.08
C ASN A 295 1.64 29.86 -5.48
N ILE A 296 2.90 29.46 -5.28
CA ILE A 296 3.97 30.33 -4.82
C ILE A 296 4.78 30.83 -6.02
N VAL A 297 4.89 32.14 -6.14
CA VAL A 297 5.71 32.79 -7.16
C VAL A 297 7.10 33.07 -6.57
N PRO A 298 8.18 32.48 -7.09
CA PRO A 298 9.52 32.75 -6.61
C PRO A 298 9.86 34.25 -6.61
N GLY A 299 10.46 34.73 -5.51
CA GLY A 299 10.84 36.15 -5.36
C GLY A 299 9.70 37.11 -5.02
N LYS A 300 8.45 36.65 -4.98
CA LYS A 300 7.31 37.46 -4.52
C LYS A 300 7.18 37.41 -3.00
N THR A 301 7.17 38.57 -2.37
CA THR A 301 6.84 38.71 -0.95
C THR A 301 5.32 38.77 -0.78
N TYR A 302 4.79 37.92 0.06
CA TYR A 302 3.38 37.92 0.42
C TYR A 302 3.21 38.64 1.74
N VAL A 303 2.44 39.72 1.72
CA VAL A 303 2.09 40.44 2.94
C VAL A 303 0.79 39.85 3.47
N PRO A 304 0.78 39.30 4.71
CA PRO A 304 -0.44 38.73 5.26
C PRO A 304 -1.49 39.82 5.47
N GLU A 305 -2.69 39.56 4.99
CA GLU A 305 -3.84 40.40 5.23
C GLU A 305 -4.49 40.02 6.58
N LYS A 306 -5.26 40.92 7.18
CA LYS A 306 -6.03 40.65 8.41
C LYS A 306 -7.25 39.80 8.08
N LYS A 307 -7.00 38.53 7.73
CA LYS A 307 -7.99 37.51 7.29
C LYS A 307 -7.70 36.18 7.97
N VAL A 308 -8.71 35.31 8.00
CA VAL A 308 -8.54 33.91 8.35
C VAL A 308 -8.16 33.16 7.05
N TYR A 309 -7.04 32.43 7.11
CA TYR A 309 -6.60 31.55 6.01
C TYR A 309 -6.95 30.11 6.38
N ILE A 310 -7.62 29.41 5.48
CA ILE A 310 -7.99 28.01 5.64
C ILE A 310 -7.26 27.21 4.59
N ALA A 311 -6.46 26.23 5.01
CA ALA A 311 -5.87 25.24 4.14
C ALA A 311 -6.60 23.91 4.31
N CYS A 312 -7.10 23.36 3.21
CA CYS A 312 -7.70 22.02 3.20
C CYS A 312 -6.63 21.02 2.75
N VAL A 313 -6.32 20.06 3.61
CA VAL A 313 -5.34 19.01 3.33
C VAL A 313 -6.03 17.65 3.50
N GLN A 314 -6.03 16.87 2.43
CA GLN A 314 -6.44 15.46 2.49
C GLN A 314 -5.25 14.63 2.93
N THR A 315 -5.41 13.98 4.05
CA THR A 315 -4.46 13.02 4.56
C THR A 315 -4.76 11.60 4.05
N ASP A 316 -3.93 10.62 4.38
CA ASP A 316 -4.07 9.20 4.04
C ASP A 316 -4.01 8.88 2.53
N GLY A 317 -3.43 9.76 1.74
CA GLY A 317 -3.11 9.48 0.34
C GLY A 317 -4.22 9.72 -0.67
N LEU A 318 -3.87 9.48 -1.93
CA LEU A 318 -4.69 9.80 -3.10
C LEU A 318 -5.84 8.80 -3.35
N GLY A 319 -5.71 7.57 -2.82
CA GLY A 319 -6.62 6.46 -3.12
C GLY A 319 -7.92 6.42 -2.31
N LEU A 320 -8.19 7.38 -1.42
CA LEU A 320 -9.31 7.30 -0.46
C LEU A 320 -10.68 7.75 -0.98
N GLY A 321 -10.91 7.72 -2.29
CA GLY A 321 -12.24 7.96 -2.87
C GLY A 321 -12.65 9.42 -3.02
N ALA A 322 -12.07 10.34 -2.25
CA ALA A 322 -12.34 11.78 -2.37
C ALA A 322 -11.90 12.36 -3.73
N TRP A 323 -11.00 11.68 -4.43
CA TRP A 323 -10.58 12.10 -5.78
C TRP A 323 -11.73 12.18 -6.77
N LEU A 324 -12.81 11.42 -6.58
CA LEU A 324 -14.00 11.43 -7.45
C LEU A 324 -15.14 12.30 -6.90
N ASP A 325 -14.90 13.09 -5.84
CA ASP A 325 -15.91 14.01 -5.32
C ASP A 325 -16.30 15.01 -6.42
N PRO A 326 -17.60 15.22 -6.69
CA PRO A 326 -18.06 16.12 -7.73
C PRO A 326 -17.71 17.59 -7.48
N ASN A 327 -17.38 17.96 -6.23
CA ASN A 327 -16.94 19.30 -5.87
C ASN A 327 -15.40 19.47 -5.96
N ARG A 328 -14.65 18.41 -6.26
CA ARG A 328 -13.20 18.52 -6.45
C ARG A 328 -12.88 19.56 -7.54
N GLY A 329 -11.91 20.39 -7.27
CA GLY A 329 -11.51 21.45 -8.20
C GLY A 329 -12.29 22.75 -8.07
N THR A 330 -13.35 22.84 -7.23
CA THR A 330 -14.10 24.08 -7.01
C THR A 330 -13.39 25.07 -6.11
N PHE A 331 -12.47 24.59 -5.26
CA PHE A 331 -11.60 25.40 -4.39
C PHE A 331 -10.24 24.74 -4.27
N ALA A 332 -9.26 25.47 -3.74
CA ALA A 332 -7.91 24.96 -3.53
C ALA A 332 -7.90 23.81 -2.51
N TYR A 333 -7.35 22.67 -2.89
CA TYR A 333 -7.28 21.47 -2.07
C TYR A 333 -5.92 20.81 -2.19
N THR A 334 -5.39 20.34 -1.08
CA THR A 334 -4.06 19.73 -1.02
C THR A 334 -4.17 18.24 -0.73
N TRP A 335 -3.46 17.43 -1.49
CA TRP A 335 -3.44 15.98 -1.40
C TRP A 335 -2.07 15.53 -0.89
N GLU A 336 -2.05 14.77 0.19
CA GLU A 336 -0.83 14.09 0.63
C GLU A 336 -0.51 12.91 -0.30
N THR A 337 0.74 12.81 -0.71
CA THR A 337 1.24 11.67 -1.48
C THR A 337 1.83 10.62 -0.54
N THR A 338 1.02 10.14 0.41
CA THR A 338 1.41 9.21 1.48
C THR A 338 2.11 7.97 0.94
N ASP A 339 1.67 7.51 -0.23
CA ASP A 339 2.18 6.31 -0.86
C ASP A 339 3.29 6.62 -1.88
N GLY A 340 4.24 7.46 -1.51
CA GLY A 340 5.40 7.78 -2.36
C GLY A 340 6.15 6.53 -2.86
N ASN A 341 6.04 5.42 -2.12
CA ASN A 341 6.52 4.11 -2.58
C ASN A 341 5.83 3.61 -3.84
N SER A 342 4.55 3.93 -4.02
CA SER A 342 3.78 3.51 -5.19
C SER A 342 4.34 4.09 -6.48
N LEU A 343 5.13 5.17 -6.40
CA LEU A 343 5.90 5.64 -7.55
C LEU A 343 6.87 4.57 -8.06
N ILE A 344 7.44 3.77 -7.17
CA ILE A 344 8.38 2.70 -7.52
C ILE A 344 7.63 1.49 -8.09
N HIS A 345 6.49 1.15 -7.49
CA HIS A 345 5.75 -0.06 -7.85
C HIS A 345 4.60 0.17 -8.82
N ALA A 346 3.95 1.33 -8.77
CA ALA A 346 2.79 1.65 -9.60
C ALA A 346 2.85 3.08 -10.17
N PRO A 347 3.87 3.42 -10.94
CA PRO A 347 4.06 4.78 -11.44
C PRO A 347 2.90 5.27 -12.31
N ALA A 348 2.22 4.38 -13.04
CA ALA A 348 1.04 4.69 -13.84
C ALA A 348 -0.15 5.17 -13.01
N LEU A 349 -0.24 4.77 -11.73
CA LEU A 349 -1.26 5.24 -10.82
C LEU A 349 -1.03 6.71 -10.44
N PHE A 350 0.21 7.09 -10.15
CA PHE A 350 0.56 8.49 -9.92
C PHE A 350 0.37 9.33 -11.19
N GLU A 351 0.73 8.78 -12.35
CA GLU A 351 0.47 9.44 -13.64
C GLU A 351 -1.01 9.76 -13.81
N TYR A 352 -1.91 8.83 -13.47
CA TYR A 352 -3.35 9.06 -13.49
C TYR A 352 -3.75 10.25 -12.61
N PHE A 353 -3.30 10.29 -11.35
CA PHE A 353 -3.66 11.39 -10.44
C PHE A 353 -3.13 12.73 -10.93
N TYR A 354 -1.88 12.81 -11.37
CA TYR A 354 -1.31 14.05 -11.88
C TYR A 354 -1.94 14.50 -13.20
N THR A 355 -2.29 13.56 -14.08
CA THR A 355 -2.93 13.87 -15.38
C THR A 355 -4.37 14.34 -15.18
N THR A 356 -5.08 13.84 -14.17
CA THR A 356 -6.48 14.18 -13.91
C THR A 356 -6.65 15.28 -12.85
N ALA A 357 -5.55 15.86 -12.37
CA ALA A 357 -5.58 16.98 -11.42
C ALA A 357 -6.21 18.22 -12.04
N SER A 358 -7.08 18.88 -11.29
CA SER A 358 -7.64 20.20 -11.63
C SER A 358 -6.63 21.31 -11.30
N PRO A 359 -6.81 22.55 -11.79
CA PRO A 359 -5.94 23.68 -11.41
C PRO A 359 -5.94 24.01 -9.90
N ASN A 360 -6.91 23.51 -9.15
CA ASN A 360 -7.05 23.71 -7.71
C ASN A 360 -6.58 22.52 -6.88
N ASP A 361 -6.04 21.48 -7.50
CA ASP A 361 -5.41 20.35 -6.81
C ASP A 361 -3.91 20.61 -6.62
N TYR A 362 -3.42 20.44 -5.41
CA TYR A 362 -2.02 20.60 -5.01
C TYR A 362 -1.55 19.32 -4.34
N PHE A 363 -0.31 18.93 -4.58
CA PHE A 363 0.29 17.74 -3.95
C PHE A 363 1.39 18.14 -2.97
N ILE A 364 1.46 17.42 -1.84
CA ILE A 364 2.53 17.52 -0.86
C ILE A 364 3.09 16.14 -0.53
N GLY A 365 4.36 16.09 -0.11
CA GLY A 365 4.98 14.86 0.38
C GLY A 365 4.41 14.47 1.76
N ALA A 366 4.33 13.20 2.02
CA ALA A 366 3.88 12.60 3.30
C ALA A 366 4.16 11.09 3.31
N LEU A 367 4.08 10.42 4.43
CA LEU A 367 3.99 10.81 5.82
C LEU A 367 5.27 10.40 6.55
N SER A 368 6.12 11.36 6.86
CA SER A 368 7.34 11.15 7.66
C SER A 368 8.44 10.28 7.07
N GLY A 369 8.20 9.65 5.93
CA GLY A 369 9.09 8.73 5.25
C GLY A 369 8.64 8.47 3.81
N PRO A 370 9.36 7.65 3.04
CA PRO A 370 8.94 7.26 1.69
C PRO A 370 7.64 6.44 1.71
N SER A 371 7.12 6.16 2.89
CA SER A 371 5.83 5.55 3.20
C SER A 371 5.36 6.06 4.56
N TYR A 372 4.26 5.49 5.06
CA TYR A 372 3.72 5.85 6.36
C TYR A 372 4.66 5.37 7.49
N MET A 373 5.35 6.30 8.14
CA MET A 373 6.32 6.03 9.20
C MET A 373 6.18 7.02 10.35
N TYR A 374 6.67 6.63 11.54
CA TYR A 374 6.80 7.52 12.69
C TYR A 374 8.28 7.81 12.98
N PRO A 375 8.73 9.07 12.88
CA PRO A 375 10.15 9.42 12.98
C PRO A 375 10.81 9.02 14.29
N ARG A 376 10.07 9.07 15.42
CA ARG A 376 10.59 8.66 16.74
C ARG A 376 10.82 7.16 16.88
N ALA A 377 10.13 6.35 16.07
CA ALA A 377 10.27 4.91 16.07
C ALA A 377 11.38 4.42 15.12
N ILE A 378 11.81 5.26 14.18
CA ILE A 378 12.92 4.93 13.28
C ILE A 378 14.23 4.97 14.07
N PRO A 379 15.07 3.91 14.02
CA PRO A 379 16.41 3.94 14.63
C PRO A 379 17.23 5.12 14.08
N ALA A 380 17.96 5.79 14.97
CA ALA A 380 18.63 7.07 14.67
C ALA A 380 19.58 7.01 13.45
N GLU A 381 20.25 5.88 13.24
CA GLU A 381 21.15 5.66 12.12
C GLU A 381 20.45 5.53 10.76
N TYR A 382 19.13 5.29 10.76
CA TYR A 382 18.33 5.17 9.55
C TYR A 382 17.56 6.47 9.22
N LEU A 383 17.23 7.30 10.19
CA LEU A 383 16.41 8.50 9.96
C LEU A 383 16.97 9.41 8.85
N PRO A 384 18.28 9.73 8.79
CA PRO A 384 18.83 10.54 7.70
C PRO A 384 18.70 9.87 6.32
N LYS A 385 18.74 8.54 6.27
CA LYS A 385 18.61 7.77 5.03
C LYS A 385 17.17 7.74 4.54
N VAL A 386 16.22 7.61 5.47
CA VAL A 386 14.78 7.69 5.20
C VAL A 386 14.45 9.06 4.63
N ILE A 387 14.89 10.14 5.27
CA ILE A 387 14.67 11.51 4.79
C ILE A 387 15.34 11.76 3.42
N ALA A 388 16.49 11.14 3.17
CA ALA A 388 17.11 11.23 1.84
C ALA A 388 16.26 10.57 0.73
N MET A 389 15.57 9.47 1.03
CA MET A 389 14.60 8.89 0.09
C MET A 389 13.42 9.83 -0.15
N ASP A 390 12.91 10.50 0.88
CA ASP A 390 11.85 11.49 0.74
C ASP A 390 12.25 12.65 -0.15
N ARG A 391 13.48 13.15 0.01
CA ARG A 391 14.02 14.19 -0.87
C ARG A 391 13.99 13.77 -2.34
N ASP A 392 14.37 12.54 -2.63
CA ASP A 392 14.38 12.03 -4.01
C ASP A 392 12.95 11.84 -4.54
N LEU A 393 12.01 11.39 -3.71
CA LEU A 393 10.59 11.31 -4.06
C LEU A 393 9.97 12.69 -4.27
N MET A 394 10.21 13.65 -3.37
CA MET A 394 9.72 15.02 -3.52
C MET A 394 10.21 15.65 -4.82
N LYS A 395 11.48 15.46 -5.16
CA LYS A 395 12.03 15.94 -6.43
C LYS A 395 11.39 15.28 -7.64
N SER A 396 11.16 13.97 -7.57
CA SER A 396 10.55 13.20 -8.67
C SER A 396 9.10 13.59 -8.91
N LEU A 397 8.34 13.86 -7.82
CA LEU A 397 6.93 14.22 -7.84
C LEU A 397 6.67 15.74 -7.88
N ASP A 398 7.71 16.57 -8.00
CA ASP A 398 7.61 18.04 -7.99
C ASP A 398 6.92 18.59 -6.72
N LEU A 399 7.29 18.05 -5.54
CA LEU A 399 6.73 18.43 -4.24
C LEU A 399 7.65 19.43 -3.52
N ARG A 400 7.05 20.36 -2.76
CA ARG A 400 7.79 21.39 -2.02
C ARG A 400 7.37 21.53 -0.55
N ILE A 401 6.25 20.95 -0.16
CA ILE A 401 5.77 20.91 1.23
C ILE A 401 5.80 19.47 1.66
N TYR A 402 6.14 19.22 2.92
CA TYR A 402 6.24 17.88 3.44
C TYR A 402 5.38 17.71 4.70
N GLY A 403 4.52 16.69 4.70
CA GLY A 403 3.68 16.27 5.81
C GLY A 403 4.42 15.29 6.73
N ILE A 404 4.41 15.56 8.01
CA ILE A 404 5.01 14.71 9.04
C ILE A 404 3.91 14.27 9.99
N MET A 405 3.92 13.01 10.37
CA MET A 405 3.04 12.46 11.38
C MET A 405 3.85 11.74 12.45
N GLU A 406 3.46 11.93 13.70
CA GLU A 406 4.08 11.23 14.82
C GLU A 406 3.01 10.85 15.84
N ARG A 407 2.82 9.55 16.01
CA ARG A 407 1.95 8.96 17.04
C ARG A 407 2.57 7.69 17.60
N SER A 408 3.89 7.58 17.59
CA SER A 408 4.58 6.37 18.03
C SER A 408 4.16 5.95 19.44
N HIS A 409 3.97 4.66 19.60
CA HIS A 409 3.49 4.04 20.82
C HIS A 409 4.58 3.13 21.41
N PHE A 410 5.16 3.56 22.53
CA PHE A 410 6.18 2.80 23.25
C PHE A 410 5.66 2.41 24.64
N GLY A 411 5.63 1.12 24.94
CA GLY A 411 5.26 0.58 26.24
C GLY A 411 3.77 0.65 26.56
N ASP A 412 3.42 0.75 27.84
CA ASP A 412 2.05 0.61 28.36
C ASP A 412 1.12 1.80 28.09
N ARG A 413 1.57 2.84 27.42
CA ARG A 413 0.73 4.01 27.16
C ARG A 413 -0.17 3.76 25.96
N TYR A 414 -1.46 3.85 26.19
CA TYR A 414 -2.50 3.69 25.18
C TYR A 414 -2.54 4.81 24.13
N VAL A 415 -1.99 5.98 24.44
CA VAL A 415 -1.98 7.14 23.55
C VAL A 415 -0.59 7.33 23.00
N GLY A 416 -0.46 7.39 21.67
CA GLY A 416 0.78 7.71 20.98
C GLY A 416 1.31 9.11 21.34
N ASN A 417 2.59 9.33 21.19
CA ASN A 417 3.21 10.62 21.46
C ASN A 417 3.25 11.45 20.18
N THR A 418 2.56 12.58 20.19
CA THR A 418 2.45 13.49 19.04
C THR A 418 3.53 14.57 19.00
N ASN A 419 4.49 14.62 19.96
CA ASN A 419 5.52 15.64 19.98
C ASN A 419 6.80 15.19 19.30
N LEU A 420 7.39 16.05 18.48
CA LEU A 420 8.68 15.81 17.85
C LEU A 420 9.83 16.40 18.69
N PRO A 421 10.85 15.58 19.02
CA PRO A 421 12.10 16.11 19.57
C PRO A 421 12.80 17.04 18.59
N LYS A 422 13.49 18.05 19.13
CA LYS A 422 14.24 19.02 18.32
C LYS A 422 15.18 18.37 17.30
N GLY A 423 15.87 17.29 17.66
CA GLY A 423 16.79 16.59 16.74
C GLY A 423 16.10 15.99 15.52
N ILE A 424 14.84 15.57 15.64
CA ILE A 424 14.04 15.10 14.49
C ILE A 424 13.64 16.28 13.59
N VAL A 425 13.20 17.39 14.19
CA VAL A 425 12.90 18.62 13.44
C VAL A 425 14.14 19.12 12.68
N ASP A 426 15.31 19.11 13.36
CA ASP A 426 16.60 19.44 12.73
C ASP A 426 16.89 18.53 11.51
N ALA A 427 16.69 17.22 11.67
CA ALA A 427 16.93 16.27 10.60
C ALA A 427 16.09 16.51 9.34
N TYR A 428 14.81 16.90 9.49
CA TYR A 428 13.98 17.23 8.34
C TYR A 428 14.41 18.53 7.66
N TYR A 429 14.75 19.58 8.40
CA TYR A 429 15.28 20.82 7.82
C TYR A 429 16.59 20.59 7.07
N GLU A 430 17.49 19.79 7.63
CA GLU A 430 18.77 19.48 7.01
C GLU A 430 18.63 18.54 5.80
N GLY A 431 17.74 17.55 5.91
CA GLY A 431 17.55 16.52 4.89
C GLY A 431 16.70 16.94 3.70
N LEU A 432 15.80 17.93 3.88
CA LEU A 432 14.89 18.45 2.85
C LEU A 432 15.11 19.95 2.62
N PRO A 433 16.30 20.37 2.16
CA PRO A 433 16.66 21.80 2.04
C PRO A 433 15.84 22.57 1.01
N GLU A 434 15.17 21.87 0.08
CA GLU A 434 14.31 22.47 -0.95
C GLU A 434 12.86 22.62 -0.50
N ALA A 435 12.50 22.11 0.70
CA ALA A 435 11.17 22.27 1.24
C ALA A 435 10.91 23.74 1.61
N ILE A 436 9.70 24.20 1.28
CA ILE A 436 9.25 25.56 1.60
C ILE A 436 8.33 25.61 2.82
N GLY A 437 8.00 24.46 3.40
CA GLY A 437 7.22 24.31 4.62
C GLY A 437 7.06 22.85 5.02
N PHE A 438 6.86 22.67 6.31
CA PHE A 438 6.52 21.40 6.91
C PHE A 438 5.18 21.51 7.62
N ILE A 439 4.32 20.52 7.43
CA ILE A 439 3.05 20.39 8.14
C ILE A 439 3.17 19.20 9.06
N PHE A 440 2.94 19.44 10.33
CA PHE A 440 2.88 18.40 11.34
C PHE A 440 1.42 18.21 11.76
N GLY A 441 0.81 17.13 11.32
CA GLY A 441 -0.62 16.92 11.41
C GLY A 441 -1.08 15.88 12.42
N TYR A 442 -2.42 15.74 12.54
CA TYR A 442 -3.18 14.74 13.30
C TYR A 442 -3.25 14.92 14.82
N GLY A 443 -3.26 16.11 15.29
CA GLY A 443 -3.57 16.37 16.70
C GLY A 443 -2.96 17.67 17.16
N PRO A 444 -3.33 18.14 18.34
CA PRO A 444 -2.73 19.33 18.92
C PRO A 444 -1.26 19.03 19.24
N GLY A 445 -0.41 19.22 18.26
CA GLY A 445 1.03 19.26 18.44
C GLY A 445 1.45 20.62 18.97
N HIS A 446 2.58 20.68 19.65
CA HIS A 446 3.20 21.93 20.10
C HIS A 446 4.50 22.20 19.33
N THR A 447 4.71 21.48 18.22
CA THR A 447 5.92 21.64 17.42
C THR A 447 5.72 22.79 16.45
N TYR A 448 6.30 23.93 16.79
CA TYR A 448 6.34 25.08 15.91
C TYR A 448 7.78 25.58 15.81
N ASP A 449 8.28 25.76 14.59
CA ASP A 449 9.60 26.30 14.33
C ASP A 449 9.58 27.10 13.01
N VAL A 450 10.48 28.06 12.87
CA VAL A 450 10.69 28.78 11.61
C VAL A 450 12.18 29.00 11.40
N ARG A 451 12.72 28.48 10.31
CA ARG A 451 14.14 28.64 9.94
C ARG A 451 14.24 29.16 8.52
N ASN A 452 14.99 30.25 8.33
CA ASN A 452 15.20 30.83 7.02
C ASN A 452 13.90 31.04 6.21
N HIS A 453 12.84 31.49 6.90
CA HIS A 453 11.48 31.66 6.36
C HIS A 453 10.74 30.37 5.96
N VAL A 454 11.27 29.21 6.28
CA VAL A 454 10.59 27.92 6.12
C VAL A 454 9.87 27.56 7.42
N PRO A 455 8.53 27.52 7.44
CA PRO A 455 7.78 27.20 8.63
C PRO A 455 7.66 25.69 8.83
N PHE A 456 7.67 25.29 10.10
CA PHE A 456 7.25 23.98 10.59
C PHE A 456 6.00 24.21 11.45
N LEU A 457 4.84 23.81 10.94
CA LEU A 457 3.54 24.12 11.55
C LEU A 457 2.90 22.83 12.11
N SER A 458 2.28 22.91 13.28
CA SER A 458 1.46 21.84 13.84
C SER A 458 0.07 22.36 14.20
#